data_ba101e4d7eb1156247e4b1f29f84c6b2
#
_entry.id   ba101e4d7eb1156247e4b1f29f84c6b2
#
_cell.length_a   1.000
_cell.length_b   1.000
_cell.length_c   1.000
_cell.angle_alpha   90.00
_cell.angle_beta   90.00
_cell.angle_gamma   90.00
#
_symmetry.space_group_name_H-M   'P 1'
#
loop_
_entity.id
_entity.type
_entity.pdbx_description
1 polymer ?
#
loop_
_entity_poly.entity_id
_entity_poly.type
_entity_poly.pdbx_seq_one_letter_code
_entity_poly.pdbx_strand_id
1 'polypeptide(L)'
;IEALTGALPERSVIADPDAMSAYRWDRANDPNAGMPLAVVRVTSTEEVQTVVRLAAAAHVAIVPRGAGSGLSGGSTAIDGCIVLSLDRMRDITVDPVTRTVVAQPGAFNAEVKAAAHEHGLWYPPDPASFQFCSIGGNVATNAGGLCCVKYGVTTDYVLGMTVVLADG
;
A
#
# COMPACT_ATOMS: atom_id res chain seq x y z
N ILE A 1 -20.77 -5.97 -2.24
CA ILE A 1 -19.97 -6.98 -1.51
C ILE A 1 -19.99 -8.31 -2.26
N GLU A 2 -21.16 -8.87 -2.61
CA GLU A 2 -21.29 -10.17 -3.28
C GLU A 2 -20.41 -10.29 -4.54
N ALA A 3 -20.39 -9.25 -5.40
CA ALA A 3 -19.56 -9.25 -6.59
C ALA A 3 -18.05 -9.36 -6.27
N LEU A 4 -17.60 -8.69 -5.21
CA LEU A 4 -16.21 -8.80 -4.74
C LEU A 4 -15.91 -10.20 -4.21
N THR A 5 -16.79 -10.74 -3.38
CA THR A 5 -16.61 -12.08 -2.79
C THR A 5 -16.65 -13.17 -3.86
N GLY A 6 -17.45 -13.01 -4.92
CA GLY A 6 -17.51 -13.96 -6.03
C GLY A 6 -16.33 -13.88 -7.01
N ALA A 7 -15.65 -12.74 -7.08
CA ALA A 7 -14.56 -12.50 -8.04
C ALA A 7 -13.16 -12.64 -7.44
N LEU A 8 -13.02 -12.68 -6.11
CA LEU A 8 -11.75 -12.69 -5.41
C LEU A 8 -11.57 -13.98 -4.60
N PRO A 9 -10.32 -14.35 -4.25
CA PRO A 9 -10.06 -15.51 -3.41
C PRO A 9 -10.80 -15.44 -2.06
N GLU A 10 -11.09 -16.61 -1.50
CA GLU A 10 -11.70 -16.73 -0.17
C GLU A 10 -10.93 -15.91 0.88
N ARG A 11 -11.63 -15.23 1.76
CA ARG A 11 -11.07 -14.38 2.83
C ARG A 11 -10.32 -13.13 2.36
N SER A 12 -10.45 -12.74 1.08
CA SER A 12 -9.91 -11.45 0.61
C SER A 12 -10.82 -10.29 1.01
N VAL A 13 -12.11 -10.51 1.17
CA VAL A 13 -13.11 -9.48 1.50
C VAL A 13 -13.50 -9.56 2.97
N ILE A 14 -13.34 -8.46 3.68
CA ILE A 14 -13.76 -8.28 5.07
C ILE A 14 -14.96 -7.33 5.06
N ALA A 15 -16.10 -7.78 5.55
CA ALA A 15 -17.33 -6.98 5.66
C ALA A 15 -17.86 -6.90 7.10
N ASP A 16 -17.18 -7.53 8.05
CA ASP A 16 -17.50 -7.45 9.47
C ASP A 16 -17.07 -6.08 10.01
N PRO A 17 -17.99 -5.29 10.62
CA PRO A 17 -17.68 -3.93 11.10
C PRO A 17 -16.57 -3.87 12.14
N ASP A 18 -16.48 -4.86 13.03
CA ASP A 18 -15.46 -4.87 14.08
C ASP A 18 -14.10 -5.13 13.48
N ALA A 19 -14.00 -6.06 12.53
CA ALA A 19 -12.76 -6.35 11.80
C ALA A 19 -12.33 -5.18 10.89
N MET A 20 -13.29 -4.44 10.29
CA MET A 20 -13.02 -3.27 9.47
C MET A 20 -12.53 -2.07 10.29
N SER A 21 -12.83 -2.00 11.58
CA SER A 21 -12.50 -0.85 12.44
C SER A 21 -11.00 -0.53 12.42
N ALA A 22 -10.12 -1.54 12.36
CA ALA A 22 -8.68 -1.38 12.28
C ALA A 22 -8.17 -0.71 10.99
N TYR A 23 -9.01 -0.62 9.96
CA TYR A 23 -8.67 -0.05 8.66
C TYR A 23 -9.24 1.35 8.43
N ARG A 24 -9.97 1.91 9.39
CA ARG A 24 -10.62 3.22 9.25
C ARG A 24 -9.64 4.38 9.26
N TRP A 25 -8.59 4.30 10.08
CA TRP A 25 -7.65 5.39 10.30
C TRP A 25 -6.25 5.07 9.78
N ASP A 26 -5.57 6.09 9.33
CA ASP A 26 -4.11 6.12 9.38
C ASP A 26 -3.64 6.75 10.71
N ARG A 27 -2.37 7.13 10.83
CA ARG A 27 -1.84 7.75 12.06
C ARG A 27 -2.23 9.23 12.22
N ALA A 28 -2.91 9.84 11.26
CA ALA A 28 -3.52 11.16 11.46
C ALA A 28 -4.65 11.12 12.48
N ASN A 29 -5.27 9.95 12.69
CA ASN A 29 -6.38 9.72 13.63
C ASN A 29 -7.53 10.74 13.44
N ASP A 30 -7.92 10.97 12.18
CA ASP A 30 -9.02 11.89 11.87
C ASP A 30 -10.31 11.40 12.56
N PRO A 31 -10.92 12.21 13.45
CA PRO A 31 -12.16 11.83 14.13
C PRO A 31 -13.35 11.67 13.15
N ASN A 32 -13.26 12.24 11.95
CA ASN A 32 -14.27 12.14 10.90
C ASN A 32 -14.07 10.93 9.97
N ALA A 33 -13.16 10.01 10.30
CA ALA A 33 -12.96 8.80 9.52
C ALA A 33 -14.26 8.02 9.38
N GLY A 34 -14.65 7.73 8.13
CA GLY A 34 -15.85 7.00 7.79
C GLY A 34 -15.77 5.50 8.08
N MET A 35 -16.90 4.80 7.88
CA MET A 35 -16.95 3.35 7.90
C MET A 35 -16.93 2.83 6.45
N PRO A 36 -15.94 2.00 6.09
CA PRO A 36 -15.92 1.41 4.76
C PRO A 36 -17.06 0.40 4.55
N LEU A 37 -17.49 0.24 3.31
CA LEU A 37 -18.40 -0.81 2.90
C LEU A 37 -17.76 -2.20 3.01
N ALA A 38 -16.47 -2.27 2.66
CA ALA A 38 -15.65 -3.46 2.76
C ALA A 38 -14.17 -3.09 2.81
N VAL A 39 -13.37 -3.98 3.40
CA VAL A 39 -11.91 -3.98 3.24
C VAL A 39 -11.54 -5.16 2.33
N VAL A 40 -10.80 -4.88 1.27
CA VAL A 40 -10.34 -5.91 0.33
C VAL A 40 -8.84 -6.03 0.41
N ARG A 41 -8.35 -7.21 0.78
CA ARG A 41 -6.92 -7.52 0.93
C ARG A 41 -6.44 -8.34 -0.26
N VAL A 42 -5.75 -7.71 -1.18
CA VAL A 42 -5.29 -8.29 -2.43
C VAL A 42 -3.86 -8.83 -2.34
N THR A 43 -3.53 -9.77 -3.21
CA THR A 43 -2.22 -10.42 -3.31
C THR A 43 -1.54 -10.19 -4.65
N SER A 44 -2.27 -9.69 -5.66
CA SER A 44 -1.73 -9.50 -7.00
C SER A 44 -2.29 -8.23 -7.69
N THR A 45 -1.62 -7.82 -8.77
CA THR A 45 -2.07 -6.69 -9.61
C THR A 45 -3.41 -7.00 -10.28
N GLU A 46 -3.66 -8.23 -10.69
CA GLU A 46 -4.90 -8.69 -11.32
C GLU A 46 -6.09 -8.58 -10.35
N GLU A 47 -5.86 -8.89 -9.07
CA GLU A 47 -6.87 -8.68 -8.03
C GLU A 47 -7.16 -7.19 -7.83
N VAL A 48 -6.13 -6.33 -7.81
CA VAL A 48 -6.30 -4.86 -7.78
C VAL A 48 -7.16 -4.39 -8.96
N GLN A 49 -6.85 -4.83 -10.19
CA GLN A 49 -7.62 -4.50 -11.38
C GLN A 49 -9.08 -4.94 -11.25
N THR A 50 -9.32 -6.13 -10.73
CA THR A 50 -10.66 -6.67 -10.51
C THR A 50 -11.46 -5.79 -9.54
N VAL A 51 -10.86 -5.40 -8.40
CA VAL A 51 -11.50 -4.51 -7.43
C VAL A 51 -11.81 -3.16 -8.04
N VAL A 52 -10.85 -2.58 -8.78
CA VAL A 52 -11.03 -1.25 -9.41
C VAL A 52 -12.18 -1.27 -10.42
N ARG A 53 -12.26 -2.29 -11.28
CA ARG A 53 -13.36 -2.43 -12.26
C ARG A 53 -14.72 -2.58 -11.59
N LEU A 54 -14.80 -3.42 -10.56
CA LEU A 54 -16.07 -3.64 -9.84
C LEU A 54 -16.52 -2.37 -9.08
N ALA A 55 -15.58 -1.66 -8.45
CA ALA A 55 -15.85 -0.42 -7.75
C ALA A 55 -16.32 0.68 -8.73
N ALA A 56 -15.63 0.82 -9.88
CA ALA A 56 -15.99 1.78 -10.93
C ALA A 56 -17.40 1.49 -11.47
N ALA A 57 -17.71 0.22 -11.78
CA ALA A 57 -19.03 -0.18 -12.27
C ALA A 57 -20.15 0.09 -11.24
N ALA A 58 -19.85 0.00 -9.95
CA ALA A 58 -20.78 0.27 -8.86
C ALA A 58 -20.78 1.72 -8.37
N HIS A 59 -19.94 2.59 -8.94
CA HIS A 59 -19.72 3.98 -8.49
C HIS A 59 -19.32 4.08 -7.00
N VAL A 60 -18.52 3.13 -6.51
CA VAL A 60 -18.03 3.11 -5.13
C VAL A 60 -16.60 3.65 -5.10
N ALA A 61 -16.34 4.55 -4.17
CA ALA A 61 -14.99 5.10 -3.98
C ALA A 61 -14.02 4.03 -3.44
N ILE A 62 -12.75 4.11 -3.85
CA ILE A 62 -11.67 3.27 -3.33
C ILE A 62 -10.72 4.15 -2.53
N VAL A 63 -10.33 3.67 -1.35
CA VAL A 63 -9.24 4.22 -0.54
C VAL A 63 -8.12 3.19 -0.51
N PRO A 64 -7.03 3.40 -1.26
CA PRO A 64 -5.89 2.50 -1.21
C PRO A 64 -5.16 2.63 0.12
N ARG A 65 -4.74 1.47 0.67
CA ARG A 65 -4.06 1.41 1.96
C ARG A 65 -2.83 0.51 1.89
N GLY A 66 -1.67 1.07 2.20
CA GLY A 66 -0.47 0.32 2.53
C GLY A 66 -0.46 -0.05 4.02
N ALA A 67 0.58 0.33 4.74
CA ALA A 67 0.68 0.06 6.18
C ALA A 67 -0.17 0.98 7.07
N GLY A 68 -0.79 2.02 6.53
CA GLY A 68 -1.58 3.01 7.29
C GLY A 68 -0.73 3.84 8.26
N SER A 69 0.57 3.98 8.00
CA SER A 69 1.52 4.71 8.85
C SER A 69 1.61 6.20 8.53
N GLY A 70 0.87 6.68 7.54
CA GLY A 70 0.84 8.09 7.12
C GLY A 70 0.20 9.01 8.15
N LEU A 71 0.54 10.30 8.08
CA LEU A 71 0.05 11.35 8.98
C LEU A 71 -0.83 12.38 8.25
N SER A 72 -1.18 12.12 6.97
CA SER A 72 -1.88 13.09 6.12
C SER A 72 -3.33 12.70 5.81
N GLY A 73 -3.84 11.61 6.40
CA GLY A 73 -5.18 11.12 6.13
C GLY A 73 -5.34 10.38 4.80
N GLY A 74 -4.25 10.11 4.06
CA GLY A 74 -4.31 9.54 2.70
C GLY A 74 -4.87 8.13 2.62
N SER A 75 -4.88 7.38 3.71
CA SER A 75 -5.51 6.06 3.81
C SER A 75 -6.65 6.01 4.84
N THR A 76 -7.16 7.16 5.25
CA THR A 76 -8.34 7.28 6.11
C THR A 76 -9.59 6.96 5.31
N ALA A 77 -10.42 6.04 5.82
CA ALA A 77 -11.63 5.63 5.15
C ALA A 77 -12.68 6.75 5.10
N ILE A 78 -13.41 6.82 4.02
CA ILE A 78 -14.64 7.60 3.89
C ILE A 78 -15.85 6.65 3.94
N ASP A 79 -17.03 7.18 4.33
CA ASP A 79 -18.23 6.35 4.43
C ASP A 79 -18.57 5.66 3.11
N GLY A 80 -18.84 4.36 3.18
CA GLY A 80 -19.23 3.56 2.04
C GLY A 80 -18.15 3.26 1.01
N CYS A 81 -16.89 3.59 1.29
CA CYS A 81 -15.77 3.26 0.39
C CYS A 81 -15.38 1.77 0.48
N ILE A 82 -14.61 1.32 -0.50
CA ILE A 82 -13.80 0.11 -0.41
C ILE A 82 -12.40 0.51 0.04
N VAL A 83 -11.94 0.01 1.19
CA VAL A 83 -10.53 0.10 1.56
C VAL A 83 -9.78 -1.02 0.84
N LEU A 84 -8.94 -0.66 -0.11
CA LEU A 84 -8.10 -1.59 -0.86
C LEU A 84 -6.74 -1.74 -0.16
N SER A 85 -6.60 -2.80 0.64
CA SER A 85 -5.37 -3.06 1.37
C SER A 85 -4.37 -3.85 0.52
N LEU A 86 -3.16 -3.32 0.43
CA LEU A 86 -2.03 -3.91 -0.30
C LEU A 86 -1.06 -4.66 0.64
N ASP A 87 -1.44 -4.86 1.89
CA ASP A 87 -0.60 -5.40 2.96
C ASP A 87 -0.14 -6.85 2.73
N ARG A 88 -0.79 -7.58 1.82
CA ARG A 88 -0.40 -8.94 1.41
C ARG A 88 0.53 -8.99 0.19
N MET A 89 0.70 -7.89 -0.52
CA MET A 89 1.61 -7.78 -1.67
C MET A 89 3.01 -7.40 -1.16
N ARG A 90 3.85 -8.42 -0.85
CA ARG A 90 5.11 -8.20 -0.10
C ARG A 90 6.34 -8.79 -0.77
N ASP A 91 6.25 -9.29 -1.98
CA ASP A 91 7.38 -9.89 -2.67
C ASP A 91 8.48 -8.85 -2.93
N ILE A 92 9.72 -9.27 -2.72
CA ILE A 92 10.93 -8.46 -2.92
C ILE A 92 11.92 -9.29 -3.72
N THR A 93 12.43 -8.74 -4.81
CA THR A 93 13.48 -9.36 -5.62
C THR A 93 14.60 -8.35 -5.84
N VAL A 94 15.83 -8.70 -5.46
CA VAL A 94 17.02 -7.86 -5.65
C VAL A 94 17.84 -8.39 -6.81
N ASP A 95 18.21 -7.51 -7.74
CA ASP A 95 19.21 -7.78 -8.76
C ASP A 95 20.52 -7.06 -8.37
N PRO A 96 21.54 -7.79 -7.87
CA PRO A 96 22.79 -7.18 -7.46
C PRO A 96 23.65 -6.69 -8.63
N VAL A 97 23.40 -7.18 -9.86
CA VAL A 97 24.17 -6.78 -11.05
C VAL A 97 23.75 -5.39 -11.50
N THR A 98 22.44 -5.17 -11.62
CA THR A 98 21.88 -3.86 -11.98
C THR A 98 21.72 -2.95 -10.78
N ARG A 99 21.90 -3.47 -9.56
CA ARG A 99 21.67 -2.77 -8.28
C ARG A 99 20.25 -2.23 -8.16
N THR A 100 19.30 -3.02 -8.60
CA THR A 100 17.87 -2.68 -8.54
C THR A 100 17.11 -3.63 -7.62
N VAL A 101 15.97 -3.17 -7.12
CA VAL A 101 15.02 -3.98 -6.37
C VAL A 101 13.63 -3.81 -6.99
N VAL A 102 12.95 -4.92 -7.21
CA VAL A 102 11.52 -4.96 -7.51
C VAL A 102 10.82 -5.33 -6.20
N ALA A 103 9.99 -4.44 -5.71
CA ALA A 103 9.25 -4.63 -4.47
C ALA A 103 7.76 -4.41 -4.69
N GLN A 104 6.94 -5.31 -4.18
CA GLN A 104 5.49 -5.11 -4.13
C GLN A 104 5.12 -4.02 -3.12
N PRO A 105 3.99 -3.31 -3.31
CA PRO A 105 3.67 -2.08 -2.56
C PRO A 105 3.45 -2.30 -1.06
N GLY A 106 3.09 -3.51 -0.62
CA GLY A 106 2.91 -3.85 0.79
C GLY A 106 4.19 -4.22 1.54
N ALA A 107 5.30 -4.45 0.82
CA ALA A 107 6.60 -4.72 1.45
C ALA A 107 7.02 -3.57 2.35
N PHE A 108 7.57 -3.86 3.52
CA PHE A 108 8.06 -2.83 4.42
C PHE A 108 9.40 -2.26 3.95
N ASN A 109 9.62 -0.98 4.21
CA ASN A 109 10.90 -0.33 3.93
C ASN A 109 12.08 -1.08 4.57
N ALA A 110 11.93 -1.53 5.82
CA ALA A 110 12.94 -2.32 6.51
C ALA A 110 13.25 -3.65 5.82
N GLU A 111 12.27 -4.31 5.21
CA GLU A 111 12.46 -5.57 4.48
C GLU A 111 13.26 -5.33 3.21
N VAL A 112 12.97 -4.26 2.48
CA VAL A 112 13.73 -3.87 1.29
C VAL A 112 15.18 -3.52 1.67
N LYS A 113 15.39 -2.80 2.79
CA LYS A 113 16.75 -2.53 3.30
C LYS A 113 17.50 -3.82 3.65
N ALA A 114 16.84 -4.76 4.32
CA ALA A 114 17.43 -6.04 4.70
C ALA A 114 17.80 -6.86 3.46
N ALA A 115 16.88 -7.01 2.50
CA ALA A 115 17.13 -7.72 1.25
C ALA A 115 18.28 -7.10 0.44
N ALA A 116 18.35 -5.78 0.33
CA ALA A 116 19.47 -5.10 -0.32
C ALA A 116 20.80 -5.37 0.40
N HIS A 117 20.79 -5.36 1.74
CA HIS A 117 21.99 -5.56 2.56
C HIS A 117 22.59 -6.97 2.37
N GLU A 118 21.80 -7.99 2.15
CA GLU A 118 22.26 -9.36 1.85
C GLU A 118 23.17 -9.42 0.62
N HIS A 119 23.04 -8.45 -0.29
CA HIS A 119 23.86 -8.31 -1.50
C HIS A 119 24.93 -7.21 -1.40
N GLY A 120 25.20 -6.70 -0.20
CA GLY A 120 26.14 -5.59 0.02
C GLY A 120 25.66 -4.25 -0.54
N LEU A 121 24.37 -4.11 -0.81
CA LEU A 121 23.73 -2.89 -1.29
C LEU A 121 23.03 -2.16 -0.15
N TRP A 122 22.64 -0.91 -0.40
CA TRP A 122 21.96 -0.07 0.57
C TRP A 122 20.83 0.72 -0.09
N TYR A 123 19.63 0.66 0.52
CA TYR A 123 18.47 1.47 0.14
C TYR A 123 18.38 2.70 1.06
N PRO A 124 18.71 3.91 0.58
CA PRO A 124 18.87 5.10 1.42
C PRO A 124 17.61 5.62 2.13
N PRO A 125 16.41 5.72 1.50
CA PRO A 125 15.25 6.34 2.16
C PRO A 125 14.95 5.70 3.51
N ASP A 126 14.92 6.54 4.57
CA ASP A 126 14.83 6.10 5.97
C ASP A 126 13.78 6.88 6.76
N PRO A 127 12.50 6.92 6.33
CA PRO A 127 11.46 7.58 7.12
C PRO A 127 11.47 7.05 8.56
N ALA A 128 11.11 7.87 9.54
CA ALA A 128 11.11 7.48 10.96
C ALA A 128 10.27 6.21 11.21
N SER A 129 9.33 5.91 10.33
CA SER A 129 8.49 4.71 10.33
C SER A 129 9.06 3.55 9.51
N PHE A 130 10.34 3.56 9.08
CA PHE A 130 10.90 2.59 8.13
C PHE A 130 10.67 1.13 8.52
N GLN A 131 10.56 0.84 9.81
CA GLN A 131 10.33 -0.53 10.32
C GLN A 131 8.92 -1.06 9.99
N PHE A 132 7.94 -0.18 9.77
CA PHE A 132 6.54 -0.57 9.61
C PHE A 132 5.79 0.23 8.52
N CYS A 133 6.42 1.13 7.79
CA CYS A 133 5.82 1.73 6.60
C CYS A 133 6.05 0.86 5.36
N SER A 134 5.10 0.89 4.43
CA SER A 134 5.18 0.13 3.18
C SER A 134 5.80 0.93 2.04
N ILE A 135 6.43 0.24 1.09
CA ILE A 135 7.06 0.86 -0.08
C ILE A 135 6.03 1.62 -0.92
N GLY A 136 4.85 1.06 -1.17
CA GLY A 136 3.78 1.78 -1.90
C GLY A 136 3.35 3.06 -1.18
N GLY A 137 3.29 3.03 0.16
CA GLY A 137 3.05 4.22 0.98
C GLY A 137 4.19 5.24 0.89
N ASN A 138 5.45 4.79 0.88
CA ASN A 138 6.60 5.67 0.71
C ASN A 138 6.59 6.37 -0.67
N VAL A 139 6.23 5.64 -1.73
CA VAL A 139 6.09 6.21 -3.08
C VAL A 139 4.95 7.24 -3.10
N ALA A 140 3.78 6.89 -2.56
CA ALA A 140 2.59 7.75 -2.59
C ALA A 140 2.79 9.09 -1.85
N THR A 141 3.61 9.10 -0.80
CA THR A 141 3.86 10.29 0.04
C THR A 141 5.23 10.93 -0.22
N ASN A 142 6.02 10.38 -1.14
CA ASN A 142 7.41 10.76 -1.36
C ASN A 142 8.20 10.79 -0.03
N ALA A 143 8.17 9.69 0.70
CA ALA A 143 8.73 9.64 2.05
C ALA A 143 10.24 9.93 2.04
N GLY A 144 10.66 10.84 2.93
CA GLY A 144 12.06 11.16 3.20
C GLY A 144 12.56 10.43 4.45
N GLY A 145 13.36 11.10 5.27
CA GLY A 145 13.92 10.58 6.51
C GLY A 145 15.10 11.41 6.99
N LEU A 146 15.81 10.93 8.00
CA LEU A 146 16.95 11.65 8.59
C LEU A 146 18.05 11.92 7.58
N CYS A 147 18.28 10.99 6.65
CA CYS A 147 19.35 11.08 5.66
C CYS A 147 18.95 11.79 4.37
N CYS A 148 17.70 12.23 4.21
CA CYS A 148 17.15 12.73 2.95
C CYS A 148 17.84 13.98 2.41
N VAL A 149 18.38 14.85 3.27
CA VAL A 149 19.13 16.06 2.85
C VAL A 149 20.36 15.68 2.04
N LYS A 150 21.01 14.57 2.37
CA LYS A 150 22.20 14.11 1.67
C LYS A 150 21.90 13.15 0.52
N TYR A 151 20.97 12.22 0.74
CA TYR A 151 20.77 11.08 -0.16
C TYR A 151 19.48 11.14 -0.94
N GLY A 152 18.65 12.16 -0.74
CA GLY A 152 17.38 12.30 -1.43
C GLY A 152 16.22 11.54 -0.73
N VAL A 153 15.10 11.53 -1.40
CA VAL A 153 13.81 10.98 -0.93
C VAL A 153 13.38 9.81 -1.80
N THR A 154 12.24 9.21 -1.51
CA THR A 154 11.76 8.01 -2.22
C THR A 154 11.72 8.18 -3.74
N THR A 155 11.25 9.34 -4.26
CA THR A 155 11.17 9.62 -5.71
C THR A 155 12.51 9.45 -6.41
N ASP A 156 13.63 9.79 -5.76
CA ASP A 156 14.97 9.72 -6.35
C ASP A 156 15.43 8.28 -6.60
N TYR A 157 14.73 7.30 -6.04
CA TYR A 157 15.04 5.87 -6.12
C TYR A 157 14.02 5.06 -6.93
N VAL A 158 12.94 5.67 -7.41
CA VAL A 158 11.92 4.99 -8.21
C VAL A 158 12.30 5.05 -9.69
N LEU A 159 12.71 3.91 -10.24
CA LEU A 159 13.06 3.77 -11.65
C LEU A 159 11.85 3.47 -12.54
N GLY A 160 10.80 2.89 -11.97
CA GLY A 160 9.57 2.54 -12.68
C GLY A 160 8.55 1.94 -11.73
N MET A 161 7.30 1.89 -12.16
CA MET A 161 6.21 1.31 -11.38
C MET A 161 5.13 0.73 -12.29
N THR A 162 4.45 -0.29 -11.81
CA THR A 162 3.17 -0.76 -12.37
C THR A 162 2.03 -0.01 -11.68
N VAL A 163 1.18 0.62 -12.45
CA VAL A 163 0.04 1.42 -11.95
C VAL A 163 -1.26 0.85 -12.49
N VAL A 164 -2.25 0.66 -11.64
CA VAL A 164 -3.63 0.35 -12.04
C VAL A 164 -4.41 1.66 -12.07
N LEU A 165 -4.93 2.02 -13.25
CA LEU A 165 -5.72 3.23 -13.46
C LEU A 165 -7.18 3.03 -13.06
N ALA A 166 -7.98 4.12 -13.08
CA ALA A 166 -9.36 4.11 -12.63
C ALA A 166 -10.31 3.22 -13.47
N ASP A 167 -9.91 2.87 -14.68
CA ASP A 167 -10.61 1.94 -15.57
C ASP A 167 -10.19 0.47 -15.38
N GLY A 168 -9.20 0.25 -14.51
CA GLY A 168 -8.61 -1.06 -14.25
C GLY A 168 -7.62 -1.55 -15.26
#